data_6bf72c1b329fa0fcd8a4c49006ac3b24
#
_entry.id   6bf72c1b329fa0fcd8a4c49006ac3b24
#
_cell.length_a   1.000
_cell.length_b   1.000
_cell.length_c   1.000
_cell.angle_alpha   90.00
_cell.angle_beta   90.00
_cell.angle_gamma   90.00
#
_symmetry.space_group_name_H-M   'P 1'
#
loop_
_entity.id
_entity.type
_entity.pdbx_description
1 polymer ?
#
loop_
_entity_poly.entity_id
_entity_poly.type
_entity_poly.pdbx_seq_one_letter_code
_entity_poly.pdbx_strand_id
1 'polypeptide(L)'
;MKKSKRLIAAAGVLSVAVLAGCGGNASNSTEGTKSEQSASAESTKDELVFVNYRDIRDLNPHLYAGEMYAQEMLYETLVNITENGYEGCLAESWDISEDGKTYTFHIRDGVKFSDGEVCDANAIKANFDAIIENKDRHTWLEMMNLLVGVSAPDDKTFVIELSEPYYPLLTELGVTRPFAMISPKAMKDGSTKDGVNEYIGTGPYVLTDFVTDEYAVFEANENYWGEQPSIKKITVKVIPDNQTRIMALEKGEIDLIFGKNMIDADAINQYTGNDNFTVALSDPTSTRQIVLNTTRDILDEKEVRKALQHATNKAAISEGIFYGLEQPADTLFASTVPYCDINLTPYEYDVEEATKMLEEAGWTLAGD
;
A
#
# COMPACT_ATOMS: atom_id res chain seq x y z
N MET A 1 -25.55 21.62 0.32
CA MET A 1 -24.70 20.42 0.35
C MET A 1 -23.38 20.80 -0.38
N LYS A 2 -22.31 21.04 0.35
CA LYS A 2 -20.99 21.34 -0.21
C LYS A 2 -20.22 20.03 -0.28
N LYS A 3 -19.93 19.54 -1.47
CA LYS A 3 -19.04 18.40 -1.69
C LYS A 3 -17.60 18.83 -1.37
N SER A 4 -17.01 18.31 -0.31
CA SER A 4 -15.58 18.45 -0.05
C SER A 4 -14.84 17.46 -0.96
N LYS A 5 -13.96 17.96 -1.82
CA LYS A 5 -13.05 17.12 -2.60
C LYS A 5 -11.93 16.67 -1.66
N ARG A 6 -11.87 15.38 -1.36
CA ARG A 6 -10.75 14.77 -0.67
C ARG A 6 -9.68 14.41 -1.71
N LEU A 7 -8.43 14.77 -1.45
CA LEU A 7 -7.29 14.35 -2.27
C LEU A 7 -6.85 12.96 -1.81
N ILE A 8 -6.77 12.05 -2.75
CA ILE A 8 -6.18 10.72 -2.55
C ILE A 8 -4.70 10.84 -2.90
N ALA A 9 -3.82 10.50 -1.99
CA ALA A 9 -2.40 10.43 -2.26
C ALA A 9 -2.07 9.07 -2.87
N ALA A 10 -2.29 8.93 -4.18
CA ALA A 10 -1.51 8.01 -4.99
C ALA A 10 -0.19 8.73 -5.33
N ALA A 11 0.92 8.03 -5.36
CA ALA A 11 2.21 8.56 -5.78
C ALA A 11 2.10 9.07 -7.23
N GLY A 12 1.86 10.37 -7.38
CA GLY A 12 1.66 11.02 -8.67
C GLY A 12 1.74 12.55 -8.49
N VAL A 13 2.84 13.08 -8.97
CA VAL A 13 3.11 14.47 -9.41
C VAL A 13 2.22 15.57 -8.85
N LEU A 14 2.74 16.36 -7.92
CA LEU A 14 2.24 17.68 -7.55
C LEU A 14 2.52 18.68 -8.69
N SER A 15 1.51 19.02 -9.49
CA SER A 15 1.56 20.16 -10.42
C SER A 15 0.93 21.37 -9.73
N VAL A 16 1.72 22.35 -9.33
CA VAL A 16 1.25 23.64 -8.84
C VAL A 16 1.01 24.56 -10.04
N ALA A 17 -0.25 24.88 -10.33
CA ALA A 17 -0.63 25.91 -11.29
C ALA A 17 -0.69 27.28 -10.60
N VAL A 18 0.21 28.18 -10.97
CA VAL A 18 0.18 29.60 -10.58
C VAL A 18 -0.76 30.34 -11.50
N LEU A 19 -1.84 30.89 -10.97
CA LEU A 19 -2.72 31.83 -11.67
C LEU A 19 -2.19 33.26 -11.51
N ALA A 20 -1.72 33.83 -12.61
CA ALA A 20 -1.43 35.26 -12.74
C ALA A 20 -2.73 36.03 -13.06
N GLY A 21 -3.11 36.95 -12.21
CA GLY A 21 -4.17 37.90 -12.44
C GLY A 21 -3.61 39.28 -12.82
N CYS A 22 -3.93 39.76 -14.03
CA CYS A 22 -3.65 41.12 -14.46
C CYS A 22 -4.80 42.07 -14.10
N GLY A 23 -4.45 43.30 -13.68
CA GLY A 23 -5.41 44.40 -13.57
C GLY A 23 -4.75 45.73 -13.22
N GLY A 24 -4.44 46.52 -14.18
CA GLY A 24 -4.58 47.91 -14.59
C GLY A 24 -4.18 49.08 -13.67
N ASN A 25 -3.15 49.75 -14.09
CA ASN A 25 -2.90 51.19 -14.36
C ASN A 25 -3.16 52.28 -13.29
N ALA A 26 -2.11 52.97 -12.87
CA ALA A 26 -1.92 54.44 -13.03
C ALA A 26 -0.60 54.92 -12.40
N SER A 27 0.08 55.73 -13.18
CA SER A 27 1.37 56.42 -13.00
C SER A 27 1.54 57.24 -11.73
N ASN A 28 2.72 57.18 -11.09
CA ASN A 28 3.56 58.39 -10.93
C ASN A 28 5.02 58.03 -10.53
N SER A 29 5.93 58.80 -11.07
CA SER A 29 7.38 58.75 -10.97
C SER A 29 7.91 59.10 -9.57
N THR A 30 8.90 58.37 -9.06
CA THR A 30 10.10 58.92 -8.38
C THR A 30 11.19 57.83 -8.28
N GLU A 31 12.41 58.21 -8.62
CA GLU A 31 13.63 57.41 -8.56
C GLU A 31 13.97 56.91 -7.14
N GLY A 32 14.44 55.71 -7.07
CA GLY A 32 15.01 55.19 -5.82
C GLY A 32 15.32 53.70 -5.86
N THR A 33 16.59 53.36 -6.10
CA THR A 33 17.31 52.19 -5.67
C THR A 33 16.76 50.82 -6.10
N LYS A 34 17.39 50.20 -7.10
CA LYS A 34 17.31 48.78 -7.40
C LYS A 34 17.74 47.96 -6.20
N SER A 35 16.79 47.34 -5.51
CA SER A 35 17.03 46.10 -4.81
C SER A 35 16.67 44.97 -5.80
N GLU A 36 17.67 44.24 -6.23
CA GLU A 36 17.50 42.98 -6.95
C GLU A 36 16.80 42.02 -5.98
N GLN A 37 15.50 41.90 -6.11
CA GLN A 37 14.73 40.84 -5.49
C GLN A 37 15.04 39.57 -6.28
N SER A 38 16.06 38.86 -5.80
CA SER A 38 16.36 37.49 -6.16
C SER A 38 15.06 36.70 -6.01
N ALA A 39 14.43 36.34 -7.10
CA ALA A 39 13.44 35.28 -7.11
C ALA A 39 14.18 34.04 -6.62
N SER A 40 13.93 33.64 -5.38
CA SER A 40 14.34 32.34 -4.91
C SER A 40 13.64 31.32 -5.80
N ALA A 41 14.39 30.71 -6.73
CA ALA A 41 13.99 29.46 -7.32
C ALA A 41 13.75 28.53 -6.11
N GLU A 42 12.52 28.07 -5.92
CA GLU A 42 12.26 26.94 -5.05
C GLU A 42 13.14 25.80 -5.56
N SER A 43 14.21 25.49 -4.83
CA SER A 43 14.99 24.32 -5.12
C SER A 43 14.09 23.14 -4.82
N THR A 44 13.62 22.45 -5.83
CA THR A 44 12.97 21.16 -5.68
C THR A 44 13.97 20.25 -4.99
N LYS A 45 13.64 19.76 -3.81
CA LYS A 45 14.49 18.85 -3.05
C LYS A 45 14.52 17.52 -3.81
N ASP A 46 15.69 17.11 -4.30
CA ASP A 46 15.87 15.88 -5.07
C ASP A 46 15.94 14.64 -4.18
N GLU A 47 15.99 14.84 -2.86
CA GLU A 47 16.08 13.79 -1.86
C GLU A 47 14.89 13.86 -0.91
N LEU A 48 14.30 12.68 -0.60
CA LEU A 48 13.29 12.49 0.42
C LEU A 48 13.87 11.62 1.54
N VAL A 49 13.74 12.09 2.78
CA VAL A 49 14.09 11.30 3.97
C VAL A 49 12.80 10.97 4.70
N PHE A 50 12.44 9.69 4.76
CA PHE A 50 11.32 9.26 5.59
C PHE A 50 11.75 8.19 6.60
N VAL A 51 10.83 7.75 7.45
CA VAL A 51 11.14 6.87 8.57
C VAL A 51 10.24 5.65 8.57
N ASN A 52 10.81 4.50 8.96
CA ASN A 52 10.06 3.32 9.36
C ASN A 52 10.43 2.91 10.79
N TYR A 53 9.58 2.12 11.45
CA TYR A 53 9.82 1.64 12.82
C TYR A 53 10.80 0.48 12.89
N ARG A 54 11.11 -0.13 11.76
CA ARG A 54 12.04 -1.26 11.59
C ARG A 54 12.71 -1.17 10.22
N ASP A 55 13.76 -1.97 10.01
CA ASP A 55 14.45 -2.03 8.74
C ASP A 55 13.63 -2.70 7.61
N ILE A 56 14.15 -2.63 6.38
CA ILE A 56 13.50 -3.17 5.19
C ILE A 56 13.51 -4.71 5.13
N ARG A 57 14.35 -5.37 5.92
CA ARG A 57 14.55 -6.83 5.94
C ARG A 57 14.93 -7.41 4.57
N ASP A 58 14.57 -8.68 4.36
CA ASP A 58 14.76 -9.37 3.09
C ASP A 58 13.74 -8.90 2.05
N LEU A 59 14.21 -8.35 0.93
CA LEU A 59 13.38 -7.84 -0.15
C LEU A 59 13.12 -8.86 -1.27
N ASN A 60 13.34 -10.15 -1.05
CA ASN A 60 12.92 -11.18 -2.00
C ASN A 60 11.42 -11.04 -2.31
N PRO A 61 11.02 -10.73 -3.56
CA PRO A 61 9.63 -10.41 -3.88
C PRO A 61 8.71 -11.64 -3.80
N HIS A 62 9.26 -12.85 -3.89
CA HIS A 62 8.49 -14.10 -3.83
C HIS A 62 8.30 -14.64 -2.40
N LEU A 63 8.82 -13.92 -1.39
CA LEU A 63 8.66 -14.27 0.02
C LEU A 63 7.91 -13.18 0.79
N TYR A 64 7.40 -13.52 1.97
CA TYR A 64 6.59 -12.62 2.80
C TYR A 64 7.40 -11.91 3.90
N ALA A 65 8.71 -11.89 3.79
CA ALA A 65 9.60 -11.06 4.59
C ALA A 65 9.73 -9.66 3.96
N GLY A 66 10.33 -8.73 4.66
CA GLY A 66 10.60 -7.39 4.13
C GLY A 66 9.42 -6.43 4.16
N GLU A 67 9.71 -5.18 3.86
CA GLU A 67 8.73 -4.11 3.83
C GLU A 67 8.15 -3.94 2.40
N MET A 68 6.81 -3.94 2.29
CA MET A 68 6.15 -3.86 0.98
C MET A 68 6.50 -2.59 0.22
N TYR A 69 6.51 -1.43 0.89
CA TYR A 69 6.86 -0.17 0.24
C TYR A 69 8.25 -0.20 -0.41
N ALA A 70 9.22 -0.92 0.20
CA ALA A 70 10.56 -1.07 -0.36
C ALA A 70 10.58 -2.03 -1.55
N GLN A 71 9.77 -3.09 -1.51
CA GLN A 71 9.61 -3.98 -2.66
C GLN A 71 8.92 -3.27 -3.83
N GLU A 72 7.89 -2.45 -3.57
CA GLU A 72 7.17 -1.66 -4.59
C GLU A 72 8.04 -0.57 -5.24
N MET A 73 9.09 -0.12 -4.57
CA MET A 73 10.09 0.76 -5.19
C MET A 73 11.02 0.01 -6.17
N LEU A 74 11.30 -1.27 -5.90
CA LEU A 74 12.25 -2.07 -6.68
C LEU A 74 11.61 -2.88 -7.80
N TYR A 75 10.38 -3.37 -7.59
CA TYR A 75 9.75 -4.40 -8.41
C TYR A 75 8.38 -3.98 -8.90
N GLU A 76 8.00 -4.53 -10.03
CA GLU A 76 6.68 -4.36 -10.63
C GLU A 76 6.02 -5.71 -10.92
N THR A 77 4.71 -5.70 -11.03
CA THR A 77 3.84 -6.84 -11.35
C THR A 77 3.40 -6.80 -12.81
N LEU A 78 2.68 -7.82 -13.29
CA LEU A 78 2.11 -7.81 -14.63
C LEU A 78 1.05 -6.72 -14.82
N VAL A 79 0.24 -6.49 -13.80
CA VAL A 79 -0.88 -5.55 -13.81
C VAL A 79 -0.90 -4.71 -12.54
N ASN A 80 -1.39 -3.49 -12.63
CA ASN A 80 -1.65 -2.62 -11.48
C ASN A 80 -3.13 -2.64 -11.12
N ILE A 81 -3.43 -2.57 -9.82
CA ILE A 81 -4.79 -2.37 -9.31
C ILE A 81 -4.97 -0.87 -9.07
N THR A 82 -5.99 -0.29 -9.69
CA THR A 82 -6.34 1.12 -9.54
C THR A 82 -7.78 1.28 -9.04
N GLU A 83 -8.19 2.49 -8.71
CA GLU A 83 -9.59 2.79 -8.36
C GLU A 83 -10.57 2.50 -9.51
N ASN A 84 -10.07 2.50 -10.75
CA ASN A 84 -10.87 2.27 -11.95
C ASN A 84 -10.83 0.81 -12.41
N GLY A 85 -10.18 -0.07 -11.67
CA GLY A 85 -10.00 -1.48 -12.00
C GLY A 85 -8.54 -1.84 -12.24
N TYR A 86 -8.25 -2.57 -13.32
CA TYR A 86 -6.90 -3.04 -13.63
C TYR A 86 -6.29 -2.25 -14.77
N GLU A 87 -5.02 -1.89 -14.63
CA GLU A 87 -4.22 -1.25 -15.66
C GLU A 87 -2.98 -2.10 -15.99
N GLY A 88 -2.52 -2.02 -17.23
CA GLY A 88 -1.30 -2.72 -17.64
C GLY A 88 -0.06 -2.13 -16.96
N CYS A 89 0.83 -3.02 -16.45
CA CYS A 89 2.15 -2.67 -15.94
C CYS A 89 3.22 -3.32 -16.84
N LEU A 90 3.85 -4.43 -16.43
CA LEU A 90 4.77 -5.17 -17.29
C LEU A 90 4.06 -5.85 -18.47
N ALA A 91 2.77 -6.19 -18.32
CA ALA A 91 1.90 -6.50 -19.45
C ALA A 91 1.17 -5.23 -19.90
N GLU A 92 1.24 -4.87 -21.18
CA GLU A 92 0.51 -3.72 -21.71
C GLU A 92 -0.98 -4.01 -21.92
N SER A 93 -1.35 -5.29 -22.10
CA SER A 93 -2.72 -5.78 -22.25
C SER A 93 -2.80 -7.28 -22.00
N TRP A 94 -4.03 -7.82 -21.94
CA TRP A 94 -4.28 -9.25 -21.81
C TRP A 94 -5.60 -9.65 -22.47
N ASP A 95 -5.66 -10.92 -22.88
CA ASP A 95 -6.87 -11.58 -23.36
C ASP A 95 -7.27 -12.69 -22.41
N ILE A 96 -8.58 -12.90 -22.25
CA ILE A 96 -9.16 -13.97 -21.44
C ILE A 96 -9.96 -14.87 -22.38
N SER A 97 -9.71 -16.18 -22.34
CA SER A 97 -10.49 -17.15 -23.15
C SER A 97 -11.97 -17.15 -22.77
N GLU A 98 -12.83 -17.57 -23.69
CA GLU A 98 -14.30 -17.61 -23.49
C GLU A 98 -14.70 -18.45 -22.27
N ASP A 99 -13.94 -19.50 -21.96
CA ASP A 99 -14.17 -20.36 -20.79
C ASP A 99 -13.54 -19.82 -19.49
N GLY A 100 -12.86 -18.67 -19.54
CA GLY A 100 -12.26 -18.00 -18.39
C GLY A 100 -11.07 -18.71 -17.76
N LYS A 101 -10.45 -19.68 -18.47
CA LYS A 101 -9.37 -20.53 -17.93
C LYS A 101 -7.99 -20.16 -18.43
N THR A 102 -7.87 -19.47 -19.56
CA THR A 102 -6.61 -19.08 -20.15
C THR A 102 -6.51 -17.57 -20.19
N TYR A 103 -5.43 -17.06 -19.61
CA TYR A 103 -5.08 -15.64 -19.63
C TYR A 103 -3.79 -15.47 -20.44
N THR A 104 -3.87 -14.68 -21.51
CA THR A 104 -2.74 -14.39 -22.40
C THR A 104 -2.32 -12.94 -22.19
N PHE A 105 -1.14 -12.73 -21.66
CA PHE A 105 -0.59 -11.40 -21.39
C PHE A 105 0.37 -10.99 -22.51
N HIS A 106 0.19 -9.77 -23.02
CA HIS A 106 1.07 -9.14 -24.01
C HIS A 106 2.11 -8.30 -23.25
N ILE A 107 3.35 -8.75 -23.29
CA ILE A 107 4.43 -8.15 -22.48
C ILE A 107 4.93 -6.89 -23.16
N ARG A 108 5.10 -5.84 -22.37
CA ARG A 108 5.57 -4.52 -22.79
C ARG A 108 6.97 -4.60 -23.37
N ASP A 109 7.16 -3.95 -24.53
CA ASP A 109 8.45 -3.91 -25.22
C ASP A 109 9.43 -2.93 -24.53
N GLY A 110 10.71 -3.25 -24.53
CA GLY A 110 11.78 -2.37 -24.08
C GLY A 110 11.94 -2.23 -22.56
N VAL A 111 11.16 -2.95 -21.76
CA VAL A 111 11.34 -2.98 -20.30
C VAL A 111 12.66 -3.67 -19.95
N LYS A 112 13.42 -3.08 -19.03
CA LYS A 112 14.67 -3.64 -18.51
C LYS A 112 14.64 -3.70 -16.99
N PHE A 113 15.30 -4.72 -16.48
CA PHE A 113 15.71 -4.75 -15.08
C PHE A 113 16.80 -3.71 -14.81
N SER A 114 17.02 -3.38 -13.56
CA SER A 114 18.03 -2.38 -13.15
C SER A 114 19.47 -2.80 -13.50
N ASP A 115 19.74 -4.08 -13.73
CA ASP A 115 21.00 -4.62 -14.25
C ASP A 115 21.16 -4.48 -15.78
N GLY A 116 20.14 -3.98 -16.48
CA GLY A 116 20.11 -3.79 -17.92
C GLY A 116 19.61 -4.99 -18.72
N GLU A 117 19.34 -6.13 -18.09
CA GLU A 117 18.72 -7.30 -18.73
C GLU A 117 17.28 -6.99 -19.17
N VAL A 118 16.85 -7.63 -20.25
CA VAL A 118 15.50 -7.44 -20.79
C VAL A 118 14.48 -8.18 -19.92
N CYS A 119 13.39 -7.52 -19.57
CA CYS A 119 12.24 -8.11 -18.93
C CYS A 119 11.21 -8.51 -20.00
N ASP A 120 11.37 -9.70 -20.57
CA ASP A 120 10.50 -10.30 -21.58
C ASP A 120 9.60 -11.40 -20.98
N ALA A 121 8.80 -12.06 -21.81
CA ALA A 121 7.93 -13.16 -21.38
C ALA A 121 8.71 -14.35 -20.80
N ASN A 122 9.97 -14.59 -21.25
CA ASN A 122 10.80 -15.65 -20.69
C ASN A 122 11.29 -15.30 -19.29
N ALA A 123 11.65 -14.03 -19.04
CA ALA A 123 12.01 -13.56 -17.72
C ALA A 123 10.82 -13.64 -16.75
N ILE A 124 9.60 -13.29 -17.20
CA ILE A 124 8.37 -13.43 -16.42
C ILE A 124 8.10 -14.91 -16.12
N LYS A 125 8.23 -15.78 -17.13
CA LYS A 125 8.08 -17.23 -16.93
C LYS A 125 9.04 -17.77 -15.90
N ALA A 126 10.31 -17.34 -15.90
CA ALA A 126 11.31 -17.77 -14.91
C ALA A 126 10.91 -17.37 -13.48
N ASN A 127 10.29 -16.18 -13.29
CA ASN A 127 9.72 -15.76 -12.03
C ASN A 127 8.57 -16.67 -11.60
N PHE A 128 7.64 -16.97 -12.48
CA PHE A 128 6.54 -17.88 -12.17
C PHE A 128 7.02 -19.30 -11.88
N ASP A 129 8.03 -19.81 -12.59
CA ASP A 129 8.63 -21.11 -12.29
C ASP A 129 9.21 -21.15 -10.85
N ALA A 130 9.89 -20.08 -10.43
CA ALA A 130 10.40 -19.95 -9.05
C ALA A 130 9.28 -19.83 -7.99
N ILE A 131 8.19 -19.14 -8.31
CA ILE A 131 6.99 -19.05 -7.45
C ILE A 131 6.33 -20.43 -7.33
N ILE A 132 6.18 -21.15 -8.43
CA ILE A 132 5.58 -22.50 -8.49
C ILE A 132 6.43 -23.51 -7.72
N GLU A 133 7.74 -23.42 -7.79
CA GLU A 133 8.65 -24.28 -6.99
C GLU A 133 8.36 -24.15 -5.48
N ASN A 134 7.92 -22.98 -5.03
CA ASN A 134 7.59 -22.70 -3.65
C ASN A 134 6.06 -22.62 -3.39
N LYS A 135 5.28 -23.30 -4.22
CA LYS A 135 3.81 -23.29 -4.24
C LYS A 135 3.17 -23.45 -2.86
N ASP A 136 3.70 -24.31 -2.01
CA ASP A 136 3.14 -24.59 -0.70
C ASP A 136 3.08 -23.35 0.21
N ARG A 137 3.91 -22.35 -0.02
CA ARG A 137 3.85 -21.04 0.67
C ARG A 137 2.73 -20.13 0.20
N HIS A 138 2.23 -20.39 -1.00
CA HIS A 138 1.31 -19.51 -1.72
C HIS A 138 -0.11 -20.06 -1.80
N THR A 139 -0.41 -21.15 -1.07
CA THR A 139 -1.73 -21.83 -1.10
C THR A 139 -2.89 -20.98 -0.58
N TRP A 140 -2.64 -19.84 0.04
CA TRP A 140 -3.63 -18.86 0.41
C TRP A 140 -4.15 -18.04 -0.79
N LEU A 141 -3.44 -18.07 -1.92
CA LEU A 141 -3.86 -17.51 -3.21
C LEU A 141 -4.56 -18.60 -4.01
N GLU A 142 -5.82 -18.38 -4.38
CA GLU A 142 -6.60 -19.40 -5.06
C GLU A 142 -6.08 -19.70 -6.46
N MET A 143 -5.51 -18.72 -7.15
CA MET A 143 -4.88 -18.98 -8.45
C MET A 143 -3.80 -20.07 -8.38
N MET A 144 -3.04 -20.12 -7.26
CA MET A 144 -1.99 -21.13 -7.09
C MET A 144 -2.58 -22.55 -6.94
N ASN A 145 -3.79 -22.67 -6.39
CA ASN A 145 -4.49 -23.95 -6.29
C ASN A 145 -5.08 -24.39 -7.65
N LEU A 146 -5.52 -23.43 -8.44
CA LEU A 146 -6.14 -23.66 -9.76
C LEU A 146 -5.13 -23.74 -10.91
N LEU A 147 -3.87 -23.37 -10.68
CA LEU A 147 -2.84 -23.27 -11.71
C LEU A 147 -2.53 -24.65 -12.33
N VAL A 148 -2.74 -24.76 -13.64
CA VAL A 148 -2.34 -25.90 -14.49
C VAL A 148 -0.91 -25.73 -14.97
N GLY A 149 -0.57 -24.53 -15.44
CA GLY A 149 0.77 -24.20 -15.89
C GLY A 149 0.91 -22.80 -16.43
N VAL A 150 2.16 -22.44 -16.75
CA VAL A 150 2.52 -21.18 -17.40
C VAL A 150 3.41 -21.43 -18.61
N SER A 151 3.32 -20.60 -19.63
CA SER A 151 4.18 -20.70 -20.82
C SER A 151 4.54 -19.34 -21.39
N ALA A 152 5.66 -19.28 -22.09
CA ALA A 152 6.09 -18.14 -22.89
C ALA A 152 6.35 -18.64 -24.32
N PRO A 153 5.34 -18.65 -25.20
CA PRO A 153 5.48 -19.18 -26.56
C PRO A 153 6.44 -18.31 -27.42
N ASP A 154 6.63 -17.08 -27.07
CA ASP A 154 7.57 -16.12 -27.64
C ASP A 154 7.98 -15.06 -26.60
N ASP A 155 8.85 -14.13 -26.97
CA ASP A 155 9.40 -13.11 -26.07
C ASP A 155 8.38 -12.08 -25.59
N LYS A 156 7.19 -12.00 -26.21
CA LYS A 156 6.18 -11.00 -25.95
C LYS A 156 4.88 -11.58 -25.38
N THR A 157 4.76 -12.89 -25.34
CA THR A 157 3.51 -13.56 -24.93
C THR A 157 3.77 -14.43 -23.71
N PHE A 158 3.05 -14.13 -22.62
CA PHE A 158 3.04 -14.95 -21.41
C PHE A 158 1.62 -15.49 -21.17
N VAL A 159 1.51 -16.78 -20.89
CA VAL A 159 0.21 -17.45 -20.74
C VAL A 159 0.12 -18.14 -19.39
N ILE A 160 -1.04 -17.96 -18.73
CA ILE A 160 -1.44 -18.67 -17.52
C ILE A 160 -2.64 -19.55 -17.86
N GLU A 161 -2.56 -20.85 -17.53
CA GLU A 161 -3.66 -21.81 -17.68
C GLU A 161 -4.17 -22.26 -16.31
N LEU A 162 -5.49 -22.23 -16.13
CA LEU A 162 -6.19 -22.61 -14.91
C LEU A 162 -7.09 -23.82 -15.14
N SER A 163 -7.29 -24.66 -14.12
CA SER A 163 -8.20 -25.79 -14.14
C SER A 163 -9.68 -25.37 -14.22
N GLU A 164 -10.01 -24.24 -13.62
CA GLU A 164 -11.35 -23.64 -13.55
C GLU A 164 -11.30 -22.14 -13.82
N PRO A 165 -12.41 -21.49 -14.26
CA PRO A 165 -12.45 -20.05 -14.44
C PRO A 165 -12.30 -19.33 -13.09
N TYR A 166 -11.43 -18.31 -13.05
CA TYR A 166 -11.13 -17.56 -11.83
C TYR A 166 -11.05 -16.06 -12.08
N TYR A 167 -12.15 -15.35 -11.88
CA TYR A 167 -12.26 -13.91 -12.14
C TYR A 167 -11.31 -13.02 -11.29
N PRO A 168 -10.99 -13.37 -10.02
CA PRO A 168 -10.06 -12.57 -9.22
C PRO A 168 -8.59 -12.69 -9.63
N LEU A 169 -8.24 -13.45 -10.69
CA LEU A 169 -6.84 -13.64 -11.09
C LEU A 169 -6.07 -12.34 -11.24
N LEU A 170 -6.64 -11.32 -11.90
CA LEU A 170 -5.95 -10.03 -12.08
C LEU A 170 -5.74 -9.30 -10.75
N THR A 171 -6.65 -9.46 -9.79
CA THR A 171 -6.48 -8.93 -8.43
C THR A 171 -5.30 -9.59 -7.74
N GLU A 172 -5.19 -10.91 -7.81
CA GLU A 172 -4.06 -11.63 -7.21
C GLU A 172 -2.75 -11.27 -7.90
N LEU A 173 -2.71 -11.18 -9.24
CA LEU A 173 -1.53 -10.81 -10.01
C LEU A 173 -1.06 -9.37 -9.79
N GLY A 174 -1.93 -8.48 -9.34
CA GLY A 174 -1.57 -7.11 -8.95
C GLY A 174 -0.99 -6.99 -7.54
N VAL A 175 -0.94 -8.09 -6.77
CA VAL A 175 -0.32 -8.11 -5.44
C VAL A 175 1.20 -8.25 -5.58
N THR A 176 1.94 -7.35 -4.95
CA THR A 176 3.42 -7.34 -4.99
C THR A 176 4.02 -8.71 -4.61
N ARG A 177 3.47 -9.37 -3.61
CA ARG A 177 3.92 -10.72 -3.17
C ARG A 177 2.90 -11.80 -3.48
N PRO A 178 3.28 -12.82 -4.21
CA PRO A 178 4.60 -13.18 -4.74
C PRO A 178 4.81 -12.79 -6.21
N PHE A 179 3.99 -11.92 -6.80
CA PHE A 179 3.91 -11.72 -8.26
C PHE A 179 4.72 -10.53 -8.79
N ALA A 180 5.58 -9.91 -7.99
CA ALA A 180 6.53 -8.92 -8.48
C ALA A 180 7.76 -9.58 -9.09
N MET A 181 8.29 -9.00 -10.19
CA MET A 181 9.33 -9.62 -11.02
C MET A 181 10.74 -9.21 -10.61
N ILE A 182 11.57 -10.21 -10.34
CA ILE A 182 13.02 -10.06 -10.10
C ILE A 182 13.81 -10.51 -11.33
N SER A 183 14.98 -9.90 -11.59
CA SER A 183 15.87 -10.37 -12.65
C SER A 183 16.24 -11.84 -12.46
N PRO A 184 16.08 -12.69 -13.49
CA PRO A 184 16.51 -14.09 -13.41
C PRO A 184 17.96 -14.28 -13.00
N LYS A 185 18.85 -13.31 -13.31
CA LYS A 185 20.25 -13.34 -12.87
C LYS A 185 20.43 -13.14 -11.37
N ALA A 186 19.49 -12.46 -10.73
CA ALA A 186 19.52 -12.26 -9.28
C ALA A 186 19.01 -13.49 -8.49
N MET A 187 18.38 -14.45 -9.15
CA MET A 187 17.92 -15.70 -8.54
C MET A 187 19.11 -16.63 -8.20
N LYS A 188 18.97 -17.47 -7.20
CA LYS A 188 19.92 -18.53 -6.87
C LYS A 188 19.62 -19.79 -7.68
N ASP A 189 20.42 -20.08 -8.69
CA ASP A 189 20.24 -21.24 -9.57
C ASP A 189 18.80 -21.33 -10.17
N GLY A 190 18.22 -20.17 -10.49
CA GLY A 190 16.86 -20.07 -11.03
C GLY A 190 15.74 -20.17 -9.98
N SER A 191 16.08 -20.19 -8.71
CA SER A 191 15.15 -20.29 -7.57
C SER A 191 15.22 -19.06 -6.67
N THR A 192 14.13 -18.75 -6.00
CA THR A 192 14.03 -17.69 -4.97
C THR A 192 13.68 -18.26 -3.58
N LYS A 193 13.51 -19.57 -3.49
CA LYS A 193 13.00 -20.26 -2.29
C LYS A 193 13.90 -20.06 -1.06
N ASP A 194 15.21 -20.08 -1.27
CA ASP A 194 16.23 -19.95 -0.21
C ASP A 194 16.95 -18.58 -0.27
N GLY A 195 16.25 -17.56 -0.77
CA GLY A 195 16.76 -16.21 -0.92
C GLY A 195 17.19 -15.87 -2.36
N VAL A 196 17.71 -14.68 -2.54
CA VAL A 196 18.19 -14.16 -3.81
C VAL A 196 19.64 -13.66 -3.66
N ASN A 197 20.34 -13.48 -4.77
CA ASN A 197 21.71 -12.97 -4.75
C ASN A 197 21.73 -11.44 -4.59
N GLU A 198 20.82 -10.76 -5.28
CA GLU A 198 20.70 -9.30 -5.33
C GLU A 198 19.22 -8.91 -5.46
N TYR A 199 18.90 -7.63 -5.18
CA TYR A 199 17.54 -7.10 -5.29
C TYR A 199 17.41 -6.28 -6.58
N ILE A 200 17.27 -6.97 -7.71
CA ILE A 200 17.24 -6.39 -9.07
C ILE A 200 15.83 -6.52 -9.65
N GLY A 201 15.15 -5.42 -9.81
CA GLY A 201 13.79 -5.35 -10.36
C GLY A 201 13.67 -4.39 -11.53
N THR A 202 12.44 -4.16 -11.98
CA THR A 202 12.09 -3.22 -13.05
C THR A 202 11.61 -1.88 -12.53
N GLY A 203 11.43 -1.73 -11.22
CA GLY A 203 10.80 -0.59 -10.58
C GLY A 203 11.58 0.73 -10.70
N PRO A 204 10.96 1.83 -10.26
CA PRO A 204 11.51 3.18 -10.43
C PRO A 204 12.77 3.49 -9.61
N TYR A 205 13.11 2.66 -8.63
CA TYR A 205 14.29 2.83 -7.78
C TYR A 205 15.12 1.56 -7.68
N VAL A 206 16.37 1.72 -7.28
CA VAL A 206 17.32 0.65 -6.94
C VAL A 206 17.82 0.85 -5.52
N LEU A 207 18.03 -0.23 -4.76
CA LEU A 207 18.66 -0.19 -3.44
C LEU A 207 20.18 -0.05 -3.62
N THR A 208 20.76 1.06 -3.14
CA THR A 208 22.19 1.37 -3.32
C THR A 208 22.99 1.25 -2.03
N ASP A 209 22.35 1.38 -0.87
CA ASP A 209 23.00 1.22 0.43
C ASP A 209 22.00 0.75 1.49
N PHE A 210 22.44 -0.09 2.42
CA PHE A 210 21.62 -0.63 3.48
C PHE A 210 22.46 -0.99 4.69
N VAL A 211 22.08 -0.45 5.84
CA VAL A 211 22.63 -0.82 7.14
C VAL A 211 21.49 -1.31 8.03
N THR A 212 21.58 -2.57 8.44
CA THR A 212 20.56 -3.24 9.26
C THR A 212 20.25 -2.41 10.51
N ASP A 213 18.95 -2.21 10.79
CA ASP A 213 18.41 -1.44 11.91
C ASP A 213 18.81 0.04 11.95
N GLU A 214 19.42 0.58 10.89
CA GLU A 214 19.81 1.98 10.80
C GLU A 214 19.11 2.71 9.65
N TYR A 215 19.39 2.30 8.40
CA TYR A 215 18.80 2.95 7.21
C TYR A 215 18.89 2.10 5.94
N ALA A 216 18.12 2.52 4.95
CA ALA A 216 18.23 2.06 3.56
C ALA A 216 18.22 3.26 2.60
N VAL A 217 18.99 3.21 1.52
CA VAL A 217 19.06 4.24 0.48
C VAL A 217 18.62 3.67 -0.85
N PHE A 218 17.69 4.35 -1.48
CA PHE A 218 17.18 4.04 -2.81
C PHE A 218 17.48 5.20 -3.74
N GLU A 219 18.01 4.91 -4.92
CA GLU A 219 18.27 5.89 -5.97
C GLU A 219 17.41 5.59 -7.20
N ALA A 220 17.08 6.63 -7.96
CA ALA A 220 16.28 6.47 -9.17
C ALA A 220 16.93 5.50 -10.15
N ASN A 221 16.15 4.55 -10.65
CA ASN A 221 16.60 3.56 -11.64
C ASN A 221 16.75 4.22 -13.02
N GLU A 222 17.97 4.36 -13.50
CA GLU A 222 18.25 4.95 -14.82
C GLU A 222 17.65 4.15 -16.00
N ASN A 223 17.43 2.84 -15.79
CA ASN A 223 16.80 1.94 -16.77
C ASN A 223 15.28 1.88 -16.67
N TYR A 224 14.66 2.69 -15.78
CA TYR A 224 13.22 2.65 -15.60
C TYR A 224 12.48 3.02 -16.90
N TRP A 225 11.58 2.16 -17.31
CA TRP A 225 10.82 2.27 -18.56
C TRP A 225 9.69 3.31 -18.51
N GLY A 226 9.21 3.63 -17.31
CA GLY A 226 8.15 4.61 -17.07
C GLY A 226 8.68 6.04 -16.94
N GLU A 227 7.85 6.93 -16.39
CA GLU A 227 8.26 8.30 -16.09
C GLU A 227 9.32 8.31 -14.99
N GLN A 228 10.43 8.97 -15.23
CA GLN A 228 11.52 9.06 -14.27
C GLN A 228 11.07 9.78 -12.99
N PRO A 229 11.33 9.21 -11.79
CA PRO A 229 10.97 9.85 -10.54
C PRO A 229 11.54 11.26 -10.40
N SER A 230 10.75 12.21 -9.92
CA SER A 230 11.21 13.57 -9.59
C SER A 230 12.17 13.56 -8.40
N ILE A 231 11.89 12.74 -7.39
CA ILE A 231 12.79 12.48 -6.26
C ILE A 231 13.86 11.49 -6.72
N LYS A 232 15.12 11.91 -6.72
CA LYS A 232 16.23 11.08 -7.22
C LYS A 232 16.81 10.14 -6.18
N LYS A 233 16.63 10.48 -4.89
CA LYS A 233 17.13 9.69 -3.77
C LYS A 233 16.12 9.63 -2.66
N ILE A 234 15.90 8.44 -2.12
CA ILE A 234 15.04 8.19 -0.96
C ILE A 234 15.89 7.53 0.12
N THR A 235 15.96 8.17 1.29
CA THR A 235 16.59 7.59 2.48
C THR A 235 15.51 7.19 3.48
N VAL A 236 15.48 5.91 3.85
CA VAL A 236 14.57 5.40 4.88
C VAL A 236 15.35 5.17 6.15
N LYS A 237 15.10 5.96 7.18
CA LYS A 237 15.70 5.80 8.51
C LYS A 237 14.90 4.85 9.38
N VAL A 238 15.57 4.10 10.24
CA VAL A 238 14.90 3.23 11.22
C VAL A 238 14.81 3.98 12.56
N ILE A 239 13.60 4.34 12.96
CA ILE A 239 13.31 4.98 14.25
C ILE A 239 12.11 4.27 14.89
N PRO A 240 12.32 3.31 15.80
CA PRO A 240 11.25 2.50 16.38
C PRO A 240 10.27 3.27 17.28
N ASP A 241 10.76 4.26 18.01
CA ASP A 241 9.97 5.02 18.98
C ASP A 241 9.18 6.17 18.32
N ASN A 242 7.88 6.25 18.60
CA ASN A 242 6.97 7.24 18.00
C ASN A 242 7.36 8.68 18.32
N GLN A 243 7.69 8.99 19.59
CA GLN A 243 8.03 10.35 20.00
C GLN A 243 9.35 10.80 19.36
N THR A 244 10.29 9.87 19.20
CA THR A 244 11.56 10.14 18.52
C THR A 244 11.34 10.43 17.02
N ARG A 245 10.40 9.74 16.35
CA ARG A 245 10.02 10.06 14.96
C ARG A 245 9.44 11.46 14.84
N ILE A 246 8.54 11.83 15.75
CA ILE A 246 7.92 13.15 15.77
C ILE A 246 8.99 14.23 15.97
N MET A 247 9.88 14.06 16.94
CA MET A 247 10.98 15.01 17.17
C MET A 247 11.92 15.14 15.96
N ALA A 248 12.19 14.05 15.25
CA ALA A 248 12.99 14.08 14.02
C ALA A 248 12.31 14.88 12.91
N LEU A 249 10.97 14.74 12.76
CA LEU A 249 10.18 15.53 11.82
C LEU A 249 10.20 17.03 12.18
N GLU A 250 9.98 17.37 13.45
CA GLU A 250 10.00 18.78 13.92
C GLU A 250 11.36 19.47 13.71
N LYS A 251 12.45 18.71 13.83
CA LYS A 251 13.81 19.21 13.59
C LYS A 251 14.19 19.25 12.11
N GLY A 252 13.36 18.71 11.21
CA GLY A 252 13.69 18.56 9.79
C GLY A 252 14.77 17.52 9.50
N GLU A 253 14.99 16.57 10.40
CA GLU A 253 15.88 15.41 10.20
C GLU A 253 15.27 14.34 9.31
N ILE A 254 13.95 14.36 9.18
CA ILE A 254 13.14 13.59 8.23
C ILE A 254 12.07 14.53 7.64
N ASP A 255 11.58 14.17 6.44
CA ASP A 255 10.60 14.94 5.69
C ASP A 255 9.18 14.39 5.82
N LEU A 256 9.06 13.09 6.13
CA LEU A 256 7.78 12.37 6.08
C LEU A 256 7.74 11.26 7.13
N ILE A 257 6.60 11.18 7.82
CA ILE A 257 6.17 9.98 8.54
C ILE A 257 4.98 9.41 7.76
N PHE A 258 5.10 8.20 7.26
CA PHE A 258 4.13 7.57 6.37
C PHE A 258 3.78 6.16 6.85
N GLY A 259 2.50 5.82 6.78
CA GLY A 259 2.00 4.47 7.01
C GLY A 259 1.18 4.31 8.28
N LYS A 260 0.51 3.16 8.34
CA LYS A 260 -0.37 2.78 9.45
C LYS A 260 0.41 2.61 10.76
N ASN A 261 -0.08 3.17 11.85
CA ASN A 261 0.53 3.10 13.19
C ASN A 261 1.94 3.71 13.28
N MET A 262 2.33 4.56 12.33
CA MET A 262 3.62 5.23 12.34
C MET A 262 3.62 6.50 13.19
N ILE A 263 2.45 7.07 13.44
CA ILE A 263 2.21 8.24 14.29
C ILE A 263 0.95 8.01 15.13
N ASP A 264 1.00 8.35 16.41
CA ASP A 264 -0.12 8.16 17.32
C ASP A 264 -1.26 9.16 17.03
N ALA A 265 -2.49 8.79 17.33
CA ALA A 265 -3.69 9.58 17.02
C ALA A 265 -3.69 10.96 17.70
N ASP A 266 -3.19 11.06 18.93
CA ASP A 266 -3.04 12.33 19.66
C ASP A 266 -2.04 13.27 18.98
N ALA A 267 -0.92 12.74 18.46
CA ALA A 267 0.05 13.51 17.70
C ALA A 267 -0.54 13.98 16.37
N ILE A 268 -1.22 13.11 15.61
CA ILE A 268 -1.93 13.51 14.38
C ILE A 268 -2.90 14.66 14.67
N ASN A 269 -3.69 14.54 15.73
CA ASN A 269 -4.64 15.58 16.13
C ASN A 269 -3.94 16.90 16.49
N GLN A 270 -2.77 16.85 17.11
CA GLN A 270 -1.96 18.03 17.45
C GLN A 270 -1.44 18.77 16.21
N TYR A 271 -1.07 18.03 15.15
CA TYR A 271 -0.54 18.61 13.92
C TYR A 271 -1.61 18.99 12.90
N THR A 272 -2.82 18.50 13.06
CA THR A 272 -3.96 18.88 12.18
C THR A 272 -4.25 20.37 12.34
N GLY A 273 -4.15 21.12 11.22
CA GLY A 273 -4.34 22.57 11.20
C GLY A 273 -3.09 23.40 11.61
N ASN A 274 -1.94 22.77 11.79
CA ASN A 274 -0.66 23.47 11.97
C ASN A 274 -0.06 23.81 10.60
N ASP A 275 0.13 25.09 10.30
CA ASP A 275 0.60 25.59 9.00
C ASP A 275 2.00 25.08 8.59
N ASN A 276 2.79 24.57 9.54
CA ASN A 276 4.14 24.05 9.28
C ASN A 276 4.14 22.59 8.82
N PHE A 277 3.02 21.88 8.94
CA PHE A 277 2.91 20.46 8.62
C PHE A 277 1.67 20.17 7.78
N THR A 278 1.78 19.20 6.89
CA THR A 278 0.64 18.68 6.14
C THR A 278 0.25 17.32 6.71
N VAL A 279 -0.98 17.19 7.20
CA VAL A 279 -1.57 15.93 7.62
C VAL A 279 -2.50 15.44 6.53
N ALA A 280 -2.19 14.28 5.95
CA ALA A 280 -3.02 13.61 4.95
C ALA A 280 -3.55 12.28 5.51
N LEU A 281 -4.85 12.07 5.43
CA LEU A 281 -5.52 10.84 5.84
C LEU A 281 -6.14 10.18 4.61
N SER A 282 -5.85 8.90 4.41
CA SER A 282 -6.53 8.09 3.39
C SER A 282 -7.95 7.73 3.82
N ASP A 283 -8.78 7.35 2.86
CA ASP A 283 -10.02 6.64 3.18
C ASP A 283 -9.69 5.29 3.85
N PRO A 284 -10.58 4.77 4.72
CA PRO A 284 -10.33 3.52 5.42
C PRO A 284 -10.30 2.35 4.42
N THR A 285 -9.24 1.55 4.48
CA THR A 285 -9.06 0.34 3.67
C THR A 285 -9.06 -0.94 4.49
N SER A 286 -9.01 -0.82 5.83
CA SER A 286 -8.98 -1.97 6.73
C SER A 286 -9.76 -1.69 8.00
N THR A 287 -10.30 -2.74 8.60
CA THR A 287 -11.09 -2.66 9.83
C THR A 287 -10.30 -3.18 11.01
N ARG A 288 -10.25 -2.40 12.10
CA ARG A 288 -9.79 -2.86 13.42
C ARG A 288 -10.89 -3.68 14.06
N GLN A 289 -10.57 -4.87 14.49
CA GLN A 289 -11.57 -5.82 14.98
C GLN A 289 -11.11 -6.56 16.22
N ILE A 290 -12.09 -6.98 17.03
CA ILE A 290 -11.89 -7.96 18.09
C ILE A 290 -12.39 -9.30 17.58
N VAL A 291 -11.49 -10.27 17.47
CA VAL A 291 -11.84 -11.62 17.03
C VAL A 291 -12.22 -12.48 18.24
N LEU A 292 -13.44 -13.00 18.22
CA LEU A 292 -13.96 -13.88 19.27
C LEU A 292 -13.69 -15.34 18.90
N ASN A 293 -13.01 -16.08 19.78
CA ASN A 293 -12.79 -17.50 19.57
C ASN A 293 -14.05 -18.31 19.92
N THR A 294 -14.81 -18.68 18.89
CA THR A 294 -16.09 -19.39 19.03
C THR A 294 -15.97 -20.87 19.45
N THR A 295 -14.76 -21.37 19.66
CA THR A 295 -14.52 -22.70 20.26
C THR A 295 -14.32 -22.65 21.77
N ARG A 296 -14.36 -21.47 22.37
CA ARG A 296 -14.28 -21.26 23.82
C ARG A 296 -15.67 -21.23 24.43
N ASP A 297 -15.80 -21.84 25.61
CA ASP A 297 -16.97 -21.74 26.45
C ASP A 297 -17.39 -20.26 26.61
N ILE A 298 -18.67 -20.01 26.66
CA ILE A 298 -19.30 -18.67 26.70
C ILE A 298 -19.31 -17.99 25.33
N LEU A 299 -18.16 -17.97 24.62
CA LEU A 299 -18.05 -17.33 23.30
C LEU A 299 -18.58 -18.20 22.16
N ASP A 300 -18.85 -19.48 22.37
CA ASP A 300 -19.57 -20.37 21.45
C ASP A 300 -21.06 -20.03 21.38
N GLU A 301 -21.62 -19.38 22.41
CA GLU A 301 -23.01 -18.92 22.46
C GLU A 301 -23.20 -17.68 21.57
N LYS A 302 -24.09 -17.80 20.58
CA LYS A 302 -24.37 -16.72 19.64
C LYS A 302 -24.96 -15.47 20.32
N GLU A 303 -25.84 -15.66 21.29
CA GLU A 303 -26.51 -14.54 21.96
C GLU A 303 -25.55 -13.76 22.87
N VAL A 304 -24.57 -14.41 23.47
CA VAL A 304 -23.47 -13.75 24.19
C VAL A 304 -22.66 -12.86 23.24
N ARG A 305 -22.30 -13.37 22.06
CA ARG A 305 -21.54 -12.58 21.07
C ARG A 305 -22.32 -11.35 20.58
N LYS A 306 -23.65 -11.46 20.41
CA LYS A 306 -24.51 -10.31 20.07
C LYS A 306 -24.58 -9.31 21.22
N ALA A 307 -24.76 -9.79 22.45
CA ALA A 307 -24.77 -8.92 23.63
C ALA A 307 -23.46 -8.11 23.74
N LEU A 308 -22.30 -8.72 23.45
CA LEU A 308 -21.02 -8.00 23.41
C LEU A 308 -20.99 -6.90 22.34
N GLN A 309 -21.66 -7.08 21.19
CA GLN A 309 -21.81 -6.03 20.18
C GLN A 309 -22.61 -4.83 20.72
N HIS A 310 -23.76 -5.09 21.36
CA HIS A 310 -24.57 -4.05 21.99
C HIS A 310 -23.88 -3.38 23.19
N ALA A 311 -23.02 -4.11 23.92
CA ALA A 311 -22.27 -3.55 25.03
C ALA A 311 -21.06 -2.70 24.62
N THR A 312 -20.68 -2.72 23.33
CA THR A 312 -19.48 -2.04 22.84
C THR A 312 -19.82 -0.67 22.25
N ASN A 313 -19.44 0.41 22.94
CA ASN A 313 -19.61 1.78 22.44
C ASN A 313 -18.49 2.13 21.42
N LYS A 314 -18.71 1.75 20.16
CA LYS A 314 -17.74 2.00 19.07
C LYS A 314 -17.50 3.49 18.84
N ALA A 315 -18.51 4.34 18.95
CA ALA A 315 -18.39 5.78 18.79
C ALA A 315 -17.51 6.41 19.88
N ALA A 316 -17.74 6.03 21.15
CA ALA A 316 -16.89 6.53 22.25
C ALA A 316 -15.43 6.05 22.13
N ILE A 317 -15.18 4.86 21.59
CA ILE A 317 -13.82 4.38 21.30
C ILE A 317 -13.19 5.24 20.20
N SER A 318 -13.92 5.48 19.10
CA SER A 318 -13.44 6.34 18.00
C SER A 318 -13.08 7.74 18.50
N GLU A 319 -13.98 8.40 19.21
CA GLU A 319 -13.76 9.77 19.68
C GLU A 319 -12.73 9.86 20.83
N GLY A 320 -12.86 8.97 21.82
CA GLY A 320 -12.09 9.07 23.06
C GLY A 320 -10.65 8.53 22.95
N ILE A 321 -10.40 7.59 22.01
CA ILE A 321 -9.08 6.97 21.85
C ILE A 321 -8.43 7.42 20.55
N PHE A 322 -9.20 7.54 19.47
CA PHE A 322 -8.70 7.83 18.13
C PHE A 322 -9.01 9.24 17.63
N TYR A 323 -9.57 10.12 18.48
CA TYR A 323 -9.88 11.52 18.14
C TYR A 323 -10.76 11.65 16.88
N GLY A 324 -11.62 10.67 16.62
CA GLY A 324 -12.47 10.62 15.42
C GLY A 324 -11.72 10.27 14.12
N LEU A 325 -10.44 9.92 14.18
CA LEU A 325 -9.63 9.54 13.01
C LEU A 325 -10.01 8.16 12.47
N GLU A 326 -10.46 7.25 13.33
CA GLU A 326 -11.01 5.95 12.94
C GLU A 326 -12.56 6.03 13.02
N GLN A 327 -13.24 5.50 12.00
CA GLN A 327 -14.71 5.50 11.97
C GLN A 327 -15.26 4.19 12.54
N PRO A 328 -16.40 4.19 13.28
CA PRO A 328 -17.09 2.97 13.66
C PRO A 328 -17.39 2.10 12.44
N ALA A 329 -17.16 0.80 12.55
CA ALA A 329 -17.40 -0.17 11.48
C ALA A 329 -18.44 -1.22 11.91
N ASP A 330 -19.33 -1.58 10.99
CA ASP A 330 -20.36 -2.61 11.16
C ASP A 330 -20.09 -3.85 10.30
N THR A 331 -19.07 -3.81 9.46
CA THR A 331 -18.65 -4.88 8.57
C THR A 331 -17.17 -5.18 8.75
N LEU A 332 -16.74 -6.37 8.31
CA LEU A 332 -15.35 -6.78 8.34
C LEU A 332 -14.49 -5.93 7.38
N PHE A 333 -15.05 -5.55 6.25
CA PHE A 333 -14.38 -4.73 5.24
C PHE A 333 -15.01 -3.34 5.20
N ALA A 334 -14.19 -2.32 4.97
CA ALA A 334 -14.68 -0.97 4.78
C ALA A 334 -15.58 -0.89 3.54
N SER A 335 -16.61 -0.06 3.57
CA SER A 335 -17.54 0.14 2.44
C SER A 335 -16.87 0.75 1.19
N THR A 336 -15.67 1.30 1.35
CA THR A 336 -14.80 1.79 0.27
C THR A 336 -14.13 0.67 -0.52
N VAL A 337 -14.09 -0.55 0.04
CA VAL A 337 -13.56 -1.72 -0.65
C VAL A 337 -14.59 -2.20 -1.68
N PRO A 338 -14.19 -2.51 -2.93
CA PRO A 338 -15.09 -3.00 -3.96
C PRO A 338 -15.94 -4.19 -3.48
N TYR A 339 -17.23 -4.17 -3.79
CA TYR A 339 -18.23 -5.19 -3.42
C TYR A 339 -18.52 -5.31 -1.91
N CYS A 340 -17.97 -4.42 -1.08
CA CYS A 340 -18.18 -4.42 0.38
C CYS A 340 -19.17 -3.35 0.84
N ASP A 341 -19.80 -2.63 -0.07
CA ASP A 341 -20.91 -1.70 0.17
C ASP A 341 -22.20 -2.48 0.43
N ILE A 342 -22.30 -3.11 1.58
CA ILE A 342 -23.46 -3.90 2.01
C ILE A 342 -24.23 -3.18 3.13
N ASN A 343 -25.56 -3.10 2.97
CA ASN A 343 -26.43 -2.54 3.99
C ASN A 343 -26.73 -3.61 5.05
N LEU A 344 -26.05 -3.51 6.19
CA LEU A 344 -26.37 -4.30 7.38
C LEU A 344 -27.09 -3.41 8.40
N THR A 345 -27.97 -4.00 9.19
CA THR A 345 -28.48 -3.34 10.39
C THR A 345 -27.41 -3.38 11.46
N PRO A 346 -26.86 -2.23 11.88
CA PRO A 346 -25.82 -2.20 12.90
C PRO A 346 -26.33 -2.71 14.25
N TYR A 347 -25.44 -3.23 15.06
CA TYR A 347 -25.70 -3.45 16.48
C TYR A 347 -25.45 -2.11 17.19
N GLU A 348 -26.54 -1.41 17.51
CA GLU A 348 -26.47 -0.15 18.24
C GLU A 348 -25.93 -0.38 19.66
N TYR A 349 -25.18 0.59 20.19
CA TYR A 349 -24.76 0.56 21.58
C TYR A 349 -25.96 0.67 22.51
N ASP A 350 -26.29 -0.41 23.20
CA ASP A 350 -27.42 -0.53 24.11
C ASP A 350 -27.10 -1.51 25.23
N VAL A 351 -26.77 -0.98 26.40
CA VAL A 351 -26.40 -1.79 27.58
C VAL A 351 -27.63 -2.52 28.16
N GLU A 352 -28.83 -1.95 28.03
CA GLU A 352 -30.05 -2.58 28.54
C GLU A 352 -30.39 -3.81 27.68
N GLU A 353 -30.33 -3.67 26.35
CA GLU A 353 -30.55 -4.80 25.44
C GLU A 353 -29.44 -5.87 25.61
N ALA A 354 -28.18 -5.48 25.77
CA ALA A 354 -27.11 -6.40 26.07
C ALA A 354 -27.33 -7.21 27.34
N THR A 355 -27.76 -6.55 28.40
CA THR A 355 -28.07 -7.18 29.70
C THR A 355 -29.23 -8.16 29.55
N LYS A 356 -30.31 -7.75 28.91
CA LYS A 356 -31.49 -8.58 28.65
C LYS A 356 -31.12 -9.82 27.83
N MET A 357 -30.33 -9.67 26.78
CA MET A 357 -29.86 -10.82 25.96
C MET A 357 -29.04 -11.82 26.78
N LEU A 358 -28.18 -11.33 27.68
CA LEU A 358 -27.40 -12.20 28.58
C LEU A 358 -28.31 -12.91 29.57
N GLU A 359 -29.28 -12.24 30.16
CA GLU A 359 -30.26 -12.84 31.09
C GLU A 359 -31.10 -13.92 30.39
N GLU A 360 -31.59 -13.65 29.18
CA GLU A 360 -32.33 -14.63 28.37
C GLU A 360 -31.46 -15.85 27.97
N ALA A 361 -30.14 -15.68 27.83
CA ALA A 361 -29.18 -16.75 27.64
C ALA A 361 -28.80 -17.49 28.94
N GLY A 362 -29.37 -17.08 30.09
CA GLY A 362 -29.13 -17.72 31.38
C GLY A 362 -27.95 -17.15 32.19
N TRP A 363 -27.39 -16.04 31.76
CA TRP A 363 -26.30 -15.34 32.45
C TRP A 363 -26.93 -14.27 33.39
N THR A 364 -26.54 -14.28 34.63
CA THR A 364 -26.99 -13.29 35.62
C THR A 364 -25.81 -12.61 36.27
N LEU A 365 -26.01 -11.37 36.71
CA LEU A 365 -24.98 -10.68 37.50
C LEU A 365 -24.67 -11.52 38.75
N ALA A 366 -23.39 -11.76 39.01
CA ALA A 366 -22.95 -12.32 40.26
C ALA A 366 -23.40 -11.34 41.39
N GLY A 367 -24.17 -11.84 42.36
CA GLY A 367 -24.52 -11.02 43.55
C GLY A 367 -23.25 -10.60 44.29
N ASP A 368 -23.24 -9.38 44.84
CA ASP A 368 -22.18 -8.83 45.71
C ASP A 368 -21.99 -9.70 46.96
#